data_9e0d8e899671777724661ae4435fec77
#
_entry.id   9e0d8e899671777724661ae4435fec77
#
_cell.length_a   1.000
_cell.length_b   1.000
_cell.length_c   1.000
_cell.angle_alpha   90.00
_cell.angle_beta   90.00
_cell.angle_gamma   90.00
#
_symmetry.space_group_name_H-M   'P 1'
#
loop_
_entity.id
_entity.type
_entity.pdbx_description
1 polymer ?
#
loop_
_entity_poly.entity_id
_entity_poly.type
_entity_poly.pdbx_seq_one_letter_code
_entity_poly.pdbx_strand_id
1 'polypeptide(L)'
;MANISITGVDELMATLQKANVFDEDMQQELLYAAGDIIVEELQNAVRVSGFRTEAYASSVKYRKNIKRDKNGDPYISITAVGKNEHGTRRATVLFILNYGRAKEDGQITGTYFWTKGVRNAQKRVNAELEKILTQKLKERGLL
;
A
#
# COMPACT_ATOMS: atom_id res chain seq x y z
N MET A 1 -7.79 0.91 -7.02
CA MET A 1 -7.48 0.52 -5.63
C MET A 1 -6.21 -0.29 -5.61
N ALA A 2 -5.30 0.07 -4.74
CA ALA A 2 -4.09 -0.72 -4.56
C ALA A 2 -4.30 -1.71 -3.42
N ASN A 3 -4.18 -3.00 -3.71
CA ASN A 3 -4.07 -4.03 -2.70
C ASN A 3 -2.61 -4.44 -2.61
N ILE A 4 -2.07 -4.40 -1.41
CA ILE A 4 -0.67 -4.72 -1.20
C ILE A 4 -0.59 -5.91 -0.26
N SER A 5 0.04 -6.96 -0.76
CA SER A 5 0.45 -8.13 0.03
C SER A 5 1.93 -8.00 0.37
N ILE A 6 2.35 -8.64 1.44
CA ILE A 6 3.76 -8.70 1.81
C ILE A 6 4.43 -9.69 0.85
N THR A 7 5.23 -9.17 -0.08
CA THR A 7 6.05 -9.96 -0.98
C THR A 7 7.49 -9.42 -0.94
N GLY A 8 8.47 -10.24 -1.25
CA GLY A 8 9.87 -9.82 -1.34
C GLY A 8 10.72 -10.04 -0.10
N VAL A 9 10.14 -10.61 0.97
CA VAL A 9 10.88 -11.04 2.16
C VAL A 9 10.61 -12.52 2.46
N ASP A 10 10.41 -13.29 1.42
CA ASP A 10 9.91 -14.68 1.48
C ASP A 10 10.79 -15.61 2.31
N GLU A 11 12.11 -15.46 2.23
CA GLU A 11 13.05 -16.30 2.99
C GLU A 11 12.93 -16.04 4.50
N LEU A 12 12.85 -14.76 4.88
CA LEU A 12 12.69 -14.39 6.29
C LEU A 12 11.33 -14.85 6.81
N MET A 13 10.29 -14.70 6.02
CA MET A 13 8.94 -15.16 6.38
C MET A 13 8.90 -16.68 6.53
N ALA A 14 9.54 -17.41 5.62
CA ALA A 14 9.63 -18.87 5.69
C ALA A 14 10.34 -19.32 6.97
N THR A 15 11.41 -18.65 7.36
CA THR A 15 12.14 -18.92 8.61
C THR A 15 11.25 -18.70 9.82
N LEU A 16 10.50 -17.60 9.83
CA LEU A 16 9.55 -17.28 10.92
C LEU A 16 8.42 -18.29 10.99
N GLN A 17 7.90 -18.73 9.85
CA GLN A 17 6.84 -19.74 9.80
C GLN A 17 7.32 -21.08 10.36
N LYS A 18 8.53 -21.51 9.98
CA LYS A 18 9.14 -22.73 10.50
C LYS A 18 9.36 -22.68 12.02
N ALA A 19 9.67 -21.49 12.54
CA ALA A 19 9.88 -21.28 13.97
C ALA A 19 8.59 -21.02 14.73
N ASN A 20 7.41 -21.06 14.08
CA ASN A 20 6.08 -20.73 14.65
C ASN A 20 6.01 -19.32 15.28
N VAL A 21 6.74 -18.36 14.77
CA VAL A 21 6.72 -16.98 15.27
C VAL A 21 6.01 -16.01 14.34
N PHE A 22 5.54 -16.48 13.17
CA PHE A 22 4.77 -15.68 12.22
C PHE A 22 3.28 -15.78 12.54
N ASP A 23 2.89 -15.19 13.67
CA ASP A 23 1.52 -15.17 14.16
C ASP A 23 0.73 -13.96 13.63
N GLU A 24 -0.52 -13.83 14.04
CA GLU A 24 -1.40 -12.74 13.61
C GLU A 24 -0.88 -11.36 14.04
N ASP A 25 -0.31 -11.25 15.24
CA ASP A 25 0.26 -10.00 15.73
C ASP A 25 1.44 -9.56 14.88
N MET A 26 2.29 -10.48 14.49
CA MET A 26 3.42 -10.22 13.59
C MET A 26 2.92 -9.78 12.21
N GLN A 27 1.91 -10.48 11.66
CA GLN A 27 1.31 -10.12 10.39
C GLN A 27 0.73 -8.72 10.41
N GLN A 28 0.02 -8.37 11.47
CA GLN A 28 -0.55 -7.03 11.66
C GLN A 28 0.54 -5.97 11.73
N GLU A 29 1.58 -6.20 12.51
CA GLU A 29 2.70 -5.27 12.65
C GLU A 29 3.37 -4.98 11.30
N LEU A 30 3.64 -6.04 10.52
CA LEU A 30 4.27 -5.91 9.20
C LEU A 30 3.37 -5.19 8.20
N LEU A 31 2.09 -5.55 8.16
CA LEU A 31 1.14 -4.92 7.24
C LEU A 31 0.93 -3.43 7.57
N TYR A 32 0.81 -3.08 8.84
CA TYR A 32 0.63 -1.68 9.24
C TYR A 32 1.89 -0.86 8.99
N ALA A 33 3.08 -1.41 9.24
CA ALA A 33 4.33 -0.74 8.91
C ALA A 33 4.45 -0.48 7.40
N ALA A 34 4.13 -1.47 6.58
CA ALA A 34 4.09 -1.33 5.13
C ALA A 34 3.03 -0.30 4.71
N GLY A 35 1.84 -0.37 5.29
CA GLY A 35 0.74 0.55 5.01
C GLY A 35 1.10 2.00 5.27
N ASP A 36 1.75 2.29 6.40
CA ASP A 36 2.18 3.64 6.74
C ASP A 36 3.14 4.23 5.70
N ILE A 37 4.11 3.45 5.26
CA ILE A 37 5.09 3.88 4.25
C ILE A 37 4.40 4.13 2.91
N ILE A 38 3.55 3.20 2.49
CA ILE A 38 2.89 3.30 1.19
C ILE A 38 1.91 4.47 1.16
N VAL A 39 1.15 4.67 2.23
CA VAL A 39 0.25 5.84 2.36
C VAL A 39 1.04 7.13 2.22
N GLU A 40 2.17 7.26 2.90
CA GLU A 40 3.03 8.44 2.80
C GLU A 40 3.49 8.69 1.35
N GLU A 41 3.99 7.66 0.68
CA GLU A 41 4.45 7.77 -0.70
C GLU A 41 3.30 8.10 -1.66
N LEU A 42 2.13 7.50 -1.48
CA LEU A 42 0.98 7.77 -2.32
C LEU A 42 0.39 9.16 -2.08
N GLN A 43 0.37 9.63 -0.83
CA GLN A 43 -0.02 11.01 -0.54
C GLN A 43 0.92 12.00 -1.23
N ASN A 44 2.22 11.75 -1.20
CA ASN A 44 3.20 12.58 -1.90
C ASN A 44 3.02 12.51 -3.42
N ALA A 45 2.76 11.32 -3.96
CA ALA A 45 2.49 11.15 -5.38
C ALA A 45 1.26 11.95 -5.83
N VAL A 46 0.22 11.98 -5.03
CA VAL A 46 -0.98 12.80 -5.31
C VAL A 46 -0.63 14.28 -5.30
N ARG A 47 0.14 14.74 -4.30
CA ARG A 47 0.54 16.15 -4.18
C ARG A 47 1.36 16.64 -5.38
N VAL A 48 2.27 15.81 -5.88
CA VAL A 48 3.17 16.20 -6.99
C VAL A 48 2.59 15.90 -8.37
N SER A 49 1.46 15.21 -8.47
CA SER A 49 0.84 14.81 -9.73
C SER A 49 0.29 15.95 -10.57
N GLY A 50 0.22 17.15 -10.01
CA GLY A 50 -0.51 18.29 -10.59
C GLY A 50 -1.96 18.37 -10.12
N PHE A 51 -2.46 17.36 -9.44
CA PHE A 51 -3.77 17.32 -8.80
C PHE A 51 -3.63 17.87 -7.37
N ARG A 52 -3.71 19.18 -7.24
CA ARG A 52 -3.23 19.92 -6.06
C ARG A 52 -4.23 20.03 -4.89
N THR A 53 -5.28 19.23 -4.86
CA THR A 53 -6.23 19.30 -3.77
C THR A 53 -5.74 18.45 -2.60
N GLU A 54 -5.40 19.09 -1.49
CA GLU A 54 -4.93 18.42 -0.27
C GLU A 54 -5.96 17.40 0.26
N ALA A 55 -7.26 17.67 0.02
CA ALA A 55 -8.32 16.73 0.37
C ALA A 55 -8.14 15.34 -0.28
N TYR A 56 -7.62 15.28 -1.51
CA TYR A 56 -7.33 14.01 -2.18
C TYR A 56 -6.11 13.32 -1.58
N ALA A 57 -5.02 14.06 -1.35
CA ALA A 57 -3.84 13.49 -0.72
C ALA A 57 -4.16 12.96 0.68
N SER A 58 -4.83 13.75 1.49
CA SER A 58 -5.19 13.37 2.86
C SER A 58 -6.19 12.22 2.92
N SER A 59 -6.94 11.98 1.84
CA SER A 59 -7.92 10.90 1.78
C SER A 59 -7.28 9.52 1.57
N VAL A 60 -6.01 9.46 1.17
CA VAL A 60 -5.30 8.20 0.98
C VAL A 60 -5.03 7.56 2.33
N LYS A 61 -5.60 6.38 2.54
CA LYS A 61 -5.51 5.65 3.81
C LYS A 61 -5.50 4.16 3.54
N TYR A 62 -4.95 3.39 4.48
CA TYR A 62 -5.15 1.95 4.48
C TYR A 62 -6.28 1.56 5.44
N ARG A 63 -6.94 0.46 5.11
CA ARG A 63 -7.97 -0.11 5.98
C ARG A 63 -7.31 -1.03 6.99
N LYS A 64 -7.66 -0.86 8.27
CA LYS A 64 -7.05 -1.62 9.35
C LYS A 64 -7.49 -3.09 9.42
N ASN A 65 -8.61 -3.45 8.81
CA ASN A 65 -9.04 -4.84 8.80
C ASN A 65 -8.19 -5.66 7.83
N ILE A 66 -7.51 -6.65 8.37
CA ILE A 66 -6.67 -7.56 7.59
C ILE A 66 -7.59 -8.59 6.94
N LYS A 67 -7.46 -8.71 5.63
CA LYS A 67 -8.17 -9.71 4.83
C LYS A 67 -7.20 -10.79 4.38
N ARG A 68 -7.75 -11.90 3.93
CA ARG A 68 -6.95 -12.98 3.34
C ARG A 68 -7.38 -13.20 1.90
N ASP A 69 -6.40 -13.45 1.03
CA ASP A 69 -6.66 -13.76 -0.37
C ASP A 69 -7.04 -15.25 -0.53
N LYS A 70 -7.20 -15.70 -1.77
CA LYS A 70 -7.55 -17.09 -2.08
C LYS A 70 -6.50 -18.10 -1.62
N ASN A 71 -5.26 -17.67 -1.43
CA ASN A 71 -4.15 -18.51 -0.95
C ASN A 71 -3.99 -18.46 0.58
N GLY A 72 -4.83 -17.69 1.26
CA GLY A 72 -4.74 -17.48 2.70
C GLY A 72 -3.73 -16.43 3.13
N ASP A 73 -3.12 -15.70 2.18
CA ASP A 73 -2.13 -14.67 2.49
C ASP A 73 -2.81 -13.39 2.99
N PRO A 74 -2.29 -12.80 4.08
CA PRO A 74 -2.88 -11.58 4.62
C PRO A 74 -2.57 -10.37 3.76
N TYR A 75 -3.54 -9.46 3.65
CA TYR A 75 -3.35 -8.19 2.97
C TYR A 75 -4.22 -7.09 3.57
N ILE A 76 -3.82 -5.85 3.31
CA ILE A 76 -4.63 -4.67 3.57
C ILE A 76 -4.84 -3.89 2.28
N SER A 77 -5.94 -3.15 2.22
CA SER A 77 -6.27 -2.31 1.06
C SER A 77 -5.88 -0.88 1.34
N ILE A 78 -5.26 -0.24 0.35
CA ILE A 78 -4.90 1.18 0.39
C ILE A 78 -5.66 1.88 -0.72
N THR A 79 -6.41 2.92 -0.37
CA THR A 79 -7.24 3.67 -1.32
C THR A 79 -7.47 5.10 -0.83
N ALA A 80 -7.93 5.95 -1.74
CA ALA A 80 -8.47 7.24 -1.37
C ALA A 80 -9.91 7.04 -0.89
N VAL A 81 -10.24 7.54 0.29
CA VAL A 81 -11.57 7.37 0.88
C VAL A 81 -12.45 8.60 0.61
N GLY A 82 -13.76 8.38 0.65
CA GLY A 82 -14.76 9.44 0.57
C GLY A 82 -15.05 9.91 -0.86
N LYS A 83 -15.91 10.92 -0.93
CA LYS A 83 -16.39 11.51 -2.17
C LYS A 83 -16.00 12.98 -2.24
N ASN A 84 -15.88 13.52 -3.47
CA ASN A 84 -15.67 14.94 -3.68
C ASN A 84 -16.99 15.72 -3.57
N GLU A 85 -16.95 17.04 -3.80
CA GLU A 85 -18.12 17.91 -3.75
C GLU A 85 -19.20 17.57 -4.77
N HIS A 86 -18.87 16.86 -5.83
CA HIS A 86 -19.80 16.40 -6.86
C HIS A 86 -20.37 15.00 -6.60
N GLY A 87 -20.07 14.42 -5.44
CA GLY A 87 -20.53 13.08 -5.09
C GLY A 87 -19.77 11.95 -5.77
N THR A 88 -18.67 12.24 -6.47
CA THR A 88 -17.83 11.23 -7.11
C THR A 88 -16.80 10.69 -6.12
N ARG A 89 -16.59 9.39 -6.10
CA ARG A 89 -15.60 8.76 -5.24
C ARG A 89 -14.19 9.23 -5.63
N ARG A 90 -13.42 9.69 -4.64
CA ARG A 90 -12.04 10.15 -4.86
C ARG A 90 -11.17 9.06 -5.48
N ALA A 91 -11.36 7.81 -5.07
CA ALA A 91 -10.64 6.67 -5.66
C ALA A 91 -10.88 6.55 -7.18
N THR A 92 -12.11 6.81 -7.64
CA THR A 92 -12.44 6.77 -9.07
C THR A 92 -11.72 7.87 -9.84
N VAL A 93 -11.69 9.08 -9.30
CA VAL A 93 -10.99 10.21 -9.92
C VAL A 93 -9.49 9.92 -10.04
N LEU A 94 -8.87 9.45 -8.96
CA LEU A 94 -7.44 9.12 -8.98
C LEU A 94 -7.12 7.95 -9.92
N PHE A 95 -8.01 6.97 -10.02
CA PHE A 95 -7.87 5.88 -10.97
C PHE A 95 -7.83 6.40 -12.42
N ILE A 96 -8.76 7.30 -12.77
CA ILE A 96 -8.81 7.89 -14.12
C ILE A 96 -7.53 8.69 -14.40
N LEU A 97 -7.08 9.48 -13.44
CA LEU A 97 -5.85 10.27 -13.59
C LEU A 97 -4.60 9.38 -13.73
N ASN A 98 -4.59 8.24 -13.05
CA ASN A 98 -3.48 7.30 -13.13
C ASN A 98 -3.43 6.57 -14.47
N TYR A 99 -4.54 5.98 -14.90
CA TYR A 99 -4.59 5.12 -16.09
C TYR A 99 -5.06 5.84 -17.35
N GLY A 100 -5.72 6.96 -17.21
CA GLY A 100 -6.35 7.65 -18.32
C GLY A 100 -7.72 7.09 -18.64
N ARG A 101 -8.38 7.73 -19.58
CA ARG A 101 -9.70 7.35 -20.05
C ARG A 101 -9.91 7.84 -21.49
N ALA A 102 -10.41 6.96 -22.36
CA ALA A 102 -10.89 7.35 -23.68
C ALA A 102 -12.36 7.76 -23.57
N LYS A 103 -12.72 8.92 -24.15
CA LYS A 103 -14.10 9.40 -24.28
C LYS A 103 -14.35 9.88 -25.70
N GLU A 104 -15.63 9.86 -26.12
CA GLU A 104 -16.05 10.37 -27.42
C GLU A 104 -15.71 11.85 -27.60
N ASP A 105 -15.82 12.64 -26.52
CA ASP A 105 -15.60 14.08 -26.51
C ASP A 105 -14.24 14.50 -25.93
N GLY A 106 -13.33 13.55 -25.70
CA GLY A 106 -12.00 13.83 -25.23
C GLY A 106 -11.32 12.63 -24.58
N GLN A 107 -10.02 12.60 -24.68
CA GLN A 107 -9.18 11.58 -24.06
C GLN A 107 -8.40 12.17 -22.87
N ILE A 108 -8.41 11.46 -21.76
CA ILE A 108 -7.54 11.75 -20.61
C ILE A 108 -6.36 10.81 -20.67
N THR A 109 -5.15 11.38 -20.81
CA THR A 109 -3.93 10.58 -20.80
C THR A 109 -3.51 10.29 -19.37
N GLY A 110 -3.27 9.02 -19.06
CA GLY A 110 -2.81 8.63 -17.74
C GLY A 110 -1.40 9.09 -17.43
N THR A 111 -1.16 9.48 -16.20
CA THR A 111 0.16 9.92 -15.73
C THR A 111 0.90 8.83 -14.96
N TYR A 112 0.20 7.78 -14.55
CA TYR A 112 0.72 6.67 -13.75
C TYR A 112 1.36 7.10 -12.43
N PHE A 113 0.96 8.25 -11.88
CA PHE A 113 1.53 8.79 -10.65
C PHE A 113 1.34 7.82 -9.46
N TRP A 114 0.19 7.19 -9.36
CA TRP A 114 -0.12 6.20 -8.33
C TRP A 114 0.75 4.96 -8.48
N THR A 115 0.83 4.43 -9.69
CA THR A 115 1.65 3.27 -10.01
C THR A 115 3.13 3.53 -9.68
N LYS A 116 3.64 4.71 -10.04
CA LYS A 116 5.00 5.13 -9.71
C LYS A 116 5.19 5.27 -8.19
N GLY A 117 4.21 5.82 -7.49
CA GLY A 117 4.23 5.95 -6.03
C GLY A 117 4.32 4.58 -5.34
N VAL A 118 3.54 3.61 -5.78
CA VAL A 118 3.61 2.24 -5.25
C VAL A 118 4.99 1.63 -5.51
N ARG A 119 5.52 1.80 -6.71
CA ARG A 119 6.86 1.30 -7.06
C ARG A 119 7.95 1.94 -6.22
N ASN A 120 7.88 3.25 -5.99
CA ASN A 120 8.85 3.96 -5.17
C ASN A 120 8.77 3.53 -3.70
N ALA A 121 7.57 3.24 -3.22
CA ALA A 121 7.38 2.76 -1.86
C ALA A 121 7.98 1.37 -1.63
N GLN A 122 8.05 0.54 -2.67
CA GLN A 122 8.45 -0.88 -2.55
C GLN A 122 9.83 -1.05 -1.90
N LYS A 123 10.80 -0.23 -2.25
CA LYS A 123 12.15 -0.30 -1.66
C LYS A 123 12.15 0.05 -0.18
N ARG A 124 11.41 1.10 0.19
CA ARG A 124 11.26 1.51 1.59
C ARG A 124 10.54 0.45 2.40
N VAL A 125 9.48 -0.13 1.85
CA VAL A 125 8.72 -1.20 2.48
C VAL A 125 9.63 -2.41 2.73
N ASN A 126 10.35 -2.87 1.71
CA ASN A 126 11.23 -4.02 1.85
C ASN A 126 12.30 -3.80 2.93
N ALA A 127 12.92 -2.63 2.95
CA ALA A 127 13.94 -2.29 3.95
C ALA A 127 13.35 -2.29 5.38
N GLU A 128 12.16 -1.71 5.56
CA GLU A 128 11.51 -1.64 6.87
C GLU A 128 11.04 -3.02 7.35
N LEU A 129 10.46 -3.83 6.45
CA LEU A 129 10.04 -5.18 6.80
C LEU A 129 11.24 -6.06 7.18
N GLU A 130 12.32 -5.97 6.43
CA GLU A 130 13.56 -6.69 6.75
C GLU A 130 14.09 -6.29 8.13
N LYS A 131 14.08 -5.00 8.44
CA LYS A 131 14.49 -4.48 9.75
C LYS A 131 13.62 -5.05 10.88
N ILE A 132 12.30 -5.01 10.72
CA ILE A 132 11.36 -5.52 11.73
C ILE A 132 11.56 -7.03 11.90
N LEU A 133 11.63 -7.79 10.83
CA LEU A 133 11.81 -9.24 10.87
C LEU A 133 13.14 -9.63 11.52
N THR A 134 14.23 -8.95 11.16
CA THR A 134 15.53 -9.18 11.77
C THR A 134 15.51 -8.92 13.27
N GLN A 135 14.87 -7.82 13.68
CA GLN A 135 14.72 -7.49 15.10
C GLN A 135 13.94 -8.56 15.86
N LYS A 136 12.84 -9.03 15.29
CA LYS A 136 12.02 -10.10 15.89
C LYS A 136 12.76 -11.41 16.00
N LEU A 137 13.53 -11.77 14.99
CA LEU A 137 14.36 -12.98 15.03
C LEU A 137 15.44 -12.88 16.14
N LYS A 138 16.07 -11.73 16.29
CA LYS A 138 17.04 -11.49 17.38
C LYS A 138 16.38 -11.59 18.75
N GLU A 139 15.23 -10.98 18.94
CA GLU A 139 14.48 -11.04 20.20
C GLU A 139 14.11 -12.47 20.58
N ARG A 140 13.88 -13.34 19.59
CA ARG A 140 13.53 -14.75 19.78
C ARG A 140 14.76 -15.67 19.82
N GLY A 141 15.97 -15.13 19.76
CA GLY A 141 17.21 -15.92 19.79
C GLY A 141 17.45 -16.75 18.53
N LEU A 142 16.85 -16.38 17.40
CA LEU A 142 16.96 -17.09 16.12
C LEU A 142 18.06 -16.50 15.21
N LEU A 143 18.65 -15.40 15.62
CA LEU A 143 19.79 -14.77 14.96
C LEU A 143 20.84 -14.39 16.00
#